data_5fc585a41622b3109a5085a889a17a3b
#
_entry.id   5fc585a41622b3109a5085a889a17a3b
#
_cell.length_a   1.000
_cell.length_b   1.000
_cell.length_c   1.000
_cell.angle_alpha   90.00
_cell.angle_beta   90.00
_cell.angle_gamma   90.00
#
_symmetry.space_group_name_H-M   'P 1'
#
loop_
_entity.id
_entity.type
_entity.pdbx_description
1 polymer ?
#
loop_
_entity_poly.entity_id
_entity_poly.type
_entity_poly.pdbx_seq_one_letter_code
_entity_poly.pdbx_strand_id
1 'polypeptide(L)' 'MESDARYYRRRAIEERMAAQRAVTEQARTWHAKLAKDFAERAATSVTFAGA' A
#
# COMPACT_ATOMS: atom_id res chain seq x y z
N MET A 1 12.55 9.39 -11.89
CA MET A 1 12.61 8.31 -10.88
C MET A 1 11.53 8.55 -9.84
N GLU A 2 10.82 7.49 -9.48
CA GLU A 2 9.72 7.61 -8.55
C GLU A 2 10.24 7.70 -7.11
N SER A 3 9.68 8.61 -6.31
CA SER A 3 10.06 8.74 -4.91
C SER A 3 9.53 7.54 -4.12
N ASP A 4 10.11 7.31 -2.92
CA ASP A 4 9.68 6.20 -2.08
C ASP A 4 8.21 6.37 -1.68
N ALA A 5 7.82 7.59 -1.31
CA ALA A 5 6.43 7.84 -0.91
C ALA A 5 5.48 7.54 -2.06
N ARG A 6 5.86 7.94 -3.26
CA ARG A 6 5.04 7.71 -4.44
C ARG A 6 4.94 6.23 -4.76
N TYR A 7 6.05 5.53 -4.67
CA TYR A 7 6.08 4.09 -4.90
C TYR A 7 5.15 3.37 -3.92
N TYR A 8 5.29 3.67 -2.62
CA TYR A 8 4.49 3.00 -1.62
C TYR A 8 3.02 3.32 -1.78
N ARG A 9 2.69 4.57 -2.14
CA ARG A 9 1.29 4.94 -2.36
C ARG A 9 0.69 4.16 -3.53
N ARG A 10 1.44 4.02 -4.61
CA ARG A 10 1.00 3.24 -5.75
C ARG A 10 0.79 1.79 -5.38
N ARG A 11 1.73 1.23 -4.63
CA ARG A 11 1.61 -0.16 -4.21
C ARG A 11 0.41 -0.36 -3.28
N ALA A 12 0.12 0.59 -2.43
CA ALA A 12 -1.04 0.50 -1.54
C ALA A 12 -2.32 0.43 -2.35
N ILE A 13 -2.42 1.26 -3.39
CA ILE A 13 -3.61 1.26 -4.24
C ILE A 13 -3.72 -0.07 -4.99
N GLU A 14 -2.60 -0.58 -5.51
CA GLU A 14 -2.60 -1.86 -6.24
C GLU A 14 -3.07 -3.00 -5.34
N GLU A 15 -2.59 -3.03 -4.10
CA GLU A 15 -2.98 -4.10 -3.19
C GLU A 15 -4.43 -3.96 -2.75
N ARG A 16 -4.93 -2.73 -2.61
CA ARG A 16 -6.34 -2.53 -2.28
C ARG A 16 -7.22 -3.05 -3.40
N MET A 17 -6.85 -2.79 -4.65
CA MET A 17 -7.62 -3.29 -5.77
C MET A 17 -7.55 -4.81 -5.85
N ALA A 18 -6.39 -5.37 -5.54
CA ALA A 18 -6.26 -6.83 -5.52
C ALA A 18 -7.15 -7.43 -4.43
N ALA A 19 -7.25 -6.77 -3.28
CA ALA A 19 -8.13 -7.24 -2.21
C ALA A 19 -9.58 -7.26 -2.67
N GLN A 20 -10.00 -6.23 -3.41
CA GLN A 20 -11.38 -6.15 -3.89
C GLN A 20 -11.68 -7.24 -4.91
N ARG A 21 -10.67 -7.68 -5.67
CA ARG A 21 -10.86 -8.70 -6.69
C ARG A 21 -10.60 -10.11 -6.20
N ALA A 22 -10.09 -10.25 -4.98
CA ALA A 22 -9.75 -11.56 -4.44
C ALA A 22 -11.01 -12.39 -4.25
N VAL A 23 -10.95 -13.68 -4.65
CA VAL A 23 -12.10 -14.56 -4.55
C VAL A 23 -12.16 -15.30 -3.23
N THR A 24 -11.04 -15.39 -2.51
CA THR A 24 -11.02 -16.05 -1.22
C THR A 24 -10.87 -15.02 -0.11
N GLU A 25 -11.38 -15.36 1.05
CA GLU A 25 -11.26 -14.48 2.20
C GLU A 25 -9.81 -14.35 2.63
N GLN A 26 -9.07 -15.45 2.54
CA GLN A 26 -7.66 -15.44 2.92
C GLN A 26 -6.85 -14.49 2.03
N ALA A 27 -7.07 -14.55 0.72
CA ALA A 27 -6.37 -13.66 -0.20
C ALA A 27 -6.78 -12.21 0.03
N ARG A 28 -8.06 -11.99 0.30
CA ARG A 28 -8.56 -10.64 0.56
C ARG A 28 -7.89 -10.05 1.79
N THR A 29 -7.80 -10.83 2.87
CA THR A 29 -7.16 -10.39 4.09
C THR A 29 -5.68 -10.09 3.87
N TRP A 30 -5.01 -10.95 3.11
CA TRP A 30 -3.59 -10.77 2.82
C TRP A 30 -3.34 -9.46 2.07
N HIS A 31 -4.09 -9.23 0.99
CA HIS A 31 -3.90 -8.02 0.19
C HIS A 31 -4.29 -6.77 0.97
N ALA A 32 -5.33 -6.84 1.80
CA ALA A 32 -5.73 -5.71 2.62
C ALA A 32 -4.63 -5.35 3.61
N LYS A 33 -3.98 -6.34 4.18
CA LYS A 33 -2.88 -6.09 5.10
C LYS A 33 -1.70 -5.44 4.38
N LEU A 34 -1.38 -5.92 3.18
CA LEU A 34 -0.31 -5.32 2.39
C LEU A 34 -0.63 -3.88 2.03
N ALA A 35 -1.89 -3.61 1.67
CA ALA A 35 -2.30 -2.26 1.33
C ALA A 35 -2.09 -1.32 2.51
N LYS A 36 -2.45 -1.78 3.69
CA LYS A 36 -2.28 -0.98 4.91
C LYS A 36 -0.80 -0.73 5.19
N ASP A 37 0.02 -1.77 5.06
CA ASP A 37 1.45 -1.64 5.31
C ASP A 37 2.09 -0.65 4.35
N PHE A 38 1.76 -0.73 3.08
CA PHE A 38 2.30 0.20 2.10
C PHE A 38 1.81 1.63 2.36
N ALA A 39 0.55 1.78 2.76
CA ALA A 39 0.02 3.11 3.05
C ALA A 39 0.75 3.73 4.24
N GLU A 40 1.06 2.95 5.25
CA GLU A 40 1.79 3.44 6.40
C GLU A 40 3.22 3.83 6.02
N ARG A 41 3.84 3.05 5.15
CA ARG A 41 5.18 3.39 4.67
C ARG A 41 5.16 4.66 3.84
N ALA A 42 4.12 4.86 3.05
CA ALA A 42 3.99 6.07 2.26
C ALA A 42 3.88 7.30 3.17
N ALA A 43 3.08 7.20 4.21
CA ALA A 43 2.91 8.29 5.16
C ALA A 43 4.21 8.60 5.89
N THR A 44 4.93 7.56 6.30
CA THR A 44 6.21 7.73 6.99
C THR A 44 7.23 8.37 6.07
N SER A 45 7.28 7.95 4.81
CA SER A 45 8.24 8.51 3.86
C SER A 45 7.98 10.00 3.63
N VAL A 46 6.71 10.38 3.52
CA VAL A 46 6.36 11.78 3.32
C VAL A 46 6.76 12.61 4.54
N THR A 47 6.45 12.11 5.74
CA THR A 47 6.80 12.80 6.97
C THR A 47 8.32 12.97 7.08
N PHE A 48 9.05 11.92 6.75
CA PHE A 48 10.50 11.95 6.82
C PHE A 48 11.09 12.93 5.82
N ALA A 49 10.56 12.94 4.61
CA ALA A 49 11.04 13.84 3.57
C ALA A 49 10.71 15.30 3.92
N GLY A 50 9.63 15.52 4.65
CA GLY A 50 9.22 16.85 5.05
C GLY A 50 10.05 17.43 6.20
N ALA A 51 10.78 16.59 6.87
CA ALA A 51 11.65 17.04 7.93
C ALA A 51 12.93 17.61 7.37
#